data_5e7a8ea95cbace41f0adc6100b884ba3
#
_entry.id   5e7a8ea95cbace41f0adc6100b884ba3
#
_cell.length_a   1.000
_cell.length_b   1.000
_cell.length_c   1.000
_cell.angle_alpha   90.00
_cell.angle_beta   90.00
_cell.angle_gamma   90.00
#
_symmetry.space_group_name_H-M   'P 1'
#
loop_
_entity.id
_entity.type
_entity.pdbx_description
1 polymer ?
#
loop_
_entity_poly.entity_id
_entity_poly.type
_entity_poly.pdbx_seq_one_letter_code
_entity_poly.pdbx_strand_id
1 'polypeptide(L)'
;MRSTYAVFAAAFLLFPTDTLHAQEDVDPNAGVSGEHDFNMYCASCHGETGKGNGPKAFSLTLKPPNLTTLTVRYREFPRDRLARMIDGRDPVPGHGDREMPVWGVWFKVESAEELGGAEGDEASVKRRVDNLIDYIESLQVK
;
A
#
# COMPACT_ATOMS: atom_id res chain seq x y z
N MET A 1 32.62 -18.95 77.95
CA MET A 1 31.59 -18.28 77.23
C MET A 1 32.02 -18.25 75.75
N ARG A 2 31.47 -19.14 74.94
CA ARG A 2 31.79 -19.22 73.51
C ARG A 2 30.55 -18.69 72.73
N SER A 3 30.68 -17.53 72.04
CA SER A 3 29.67 -16.94 71.27
C SER A 3 29.82 -17.44 69.84
N THR A 4 28.80 -18.16 69.33
CA THR A 4 28.73 -18.66 67.97
C THR A 4 27.90 -17.67 67.12
N TYR A 5 28.55 -16.99 66.16
CA TYR A 5 27.89 -16.15 65.21
C TYR A 5 27.43 -17.02 64.02
N ALA A 6 26.14 -17.13 63.81
CA ALA A 6 25.58 -17.77 62.67
C ALA A 6 25.58 -16.76 61.48
N VAL A 7 26.30 -17.09 60.41
CA VAL A 7 26.31 -16.34 59.13
C VAL A 7 25.18 -16.85 58.28
N PHE A 8 24.16 -16.03 58.10
CA PHE A 8 23.12 -16.28 57.10
C PHE A 8 23.62 -15.84 55.70
N ALA A 9 23.90 -16.82 54.87
CA ALA A 9 24.17 -16.58 53.46
C ALA A 9 22.83 -16.39 52.72
N ALA A 10 22.53 -15.16 52.31
CA ALA A 10 21.40 -14.86 51.43
C ALA A 10 21.76 -15.25 50.00
N ALA A 11 21.16 -16.32 49.48
CA ALA A 11 21.28 -16.69 48.07
C ALA A 11 20.42 -15.75 47.23
N PHE A 12 21.09 -14.87 46.50
CA PHE A 12 20.45 -13.99 45.52
C PHE A 12 20.21 -14.80 44.23
N LEU A 13 18.99 -15.24 44.02
CA LEU A 13 18.57 -15.87 42.76
C LEU A 13 18.47 -14.80 41.68
N LEU A 14 19.48 -14.73 40.80
CA LEU A 14 19.47 -13.95 39.59
C LEU A 14 18.55 -14.67 38.57
N PHE A 15 17.34 -14.18 38.43
CA PHE A 15 16.47 -14.57 37.30
C PHE A 15 16.94 -13.80 36.07
N PRO A 16 17.30 -14.47 34.96
CA PRO A 16 17.52 -13.77 33.70
C PRO A 16 16.16 -13.25 33.20
N THR A 17 16.02 -11.95 33.18
CA THR A 17 14.92 -11.30 32.48
C THR A 17 15.27 -11.26 30.99
N ASP A 18 15.06 -12.36 30.28
CA ASP A 18 14.98 -12.34 28.81
C ASP A 18 13.69 -11.60 28.43
N THR A 19 13.79 -10.29 28.36
CA THR A 19 12.81 -9.49 27.63
C THR A 19 13.00 -9.75 26.14
N LEU A 20 12.31 -10.77 25.62
CA LEU A 20 12.05 -10.88 24.20
C LEU A 20 11.29 -9.61 23.79
N HIS A 21 12.02 -8.63 23.29
CA HIS A 21 11.42 -7.57 22.49
C HIS A 21 11.02 -8.24 21.18
N ALA A 22 9.77 -8.71 21.12
CA ALA A 22 9.12 -8.90 19.85
C ALA A 22 9.10 -7.51 19.20
N GLN A 23 10.01 -7.26 18.25
CA GLN A 23 9.82 -6.18 17.29
C GLN A 23 8.56 -6.60 16.52
N GLU A 24 7.45 -5.95 16.86
CA GLU A 24 6.32 -5.94 15.95
C GLU A 24 6.83 -5.26 14.69
N ASP A 25 7.00 -6.04 13.64
CA ASP A 25 7.21 -5.53 12.29
C ASP A 25 5.97 -4.70 11.95
N VAL A 26 6.01 -3.43 12.30
CA VAL A 26 4.97 -2.47 11.91
C VAL A 26 5.10 -2.33 10.40
N ASP A 27 4.21 -3.03 9.67
CA ASP A 27 4.06 -2.80 8.23
C ASP A 27 3.69 -1.33 8.03
N PRO A 28 4.57 -0.50 7.46
CA PRO A 28 4.31 0.93 7.28
C PRO A 28 3.07 1.19 6.40
N ASN A 29 2.53 0.17 5.73
CA ASN A 29 1.30 0.24 4.95
C ASN A 29 0.12 -0.55 5.57
N ALA A 30 0.22 -1.03 6.82
CA ALA A 30 -0.85 -1.76 7.49
C ALA A 30 -2.17 -0.96 7.63
N GLY A 31 -2.15 0.35 7.36
CA GLY A 31 -3.31 1.23 7.37
C GLY A 31 -3.81 1.67 5.99
N VAL A 32 -3.09 1.39 4.91
CA VAL A 32 -3.46 1.88 3.57
C VAL A 32 -4.11 0.76 2.77
N SER A 33 -5.46 0.72 2.81
CA SER A 33 -6.20 -0.21 1.98
C SER A 33 -6.28 0.30 0.53
N GLY A 34 -6.42 -0.64 -0.43
CA GLY A 34 -6.64 -0.26 -1.83
C GLY A 34 -7.88 0.61 -2.02
N GLU A 35 -8.90 0.44 -1.20
CA GLU A 35 -10.10 1.29 -1.18
C GLU A 35 -9.76 2.72 -0.75
N HIS A 36 -8.94 2.89 0.30
CA HIS A 36 -8.51 4.20 0.75
C HIS A 36 -7.76 4.93 -0.35
N ASP A 37 -6.75 4.30 -0.94
CA ASP A 37 -5.97 4.90 -2.03
C ASP A 37 -6.83 5.20 -3.26
N PHE A 38 -7.76 4.32 -3.59
CA PHE A 38 -8.69 4.57 -4.67
C PHE A 38 -9.53 5.82 -4.44
N ASN A 39 -10.10 5.98 -3.26
CA ASN A 39 -10.92 7.13 -2.91
C ASN A 39 -10.11 8.43 -2.87
N MET A 40 -8.89 8.38 -2.37
CA MET A 40 -8.01 9.56 -2.26
C MET A 40 -7.46 10.01 -3.61
N TYR A 41 -7.01 9.09 -4.47
CA TYR A 41 -6.22 9.43 -5.66
C TYR A 41 -6.92 9.15 -6.98
N CYS A 42 -7.85 8.21 -7.03
CA CYS A 42 -8.44 7.73 -8.27
C CYS A 42 -9.88 8.20 -8.48
N ALA A 43 -10.68 8.27 -7.41
CA ALA A 43 -12.11 8.54 -7.50
C ALA A 43 -12.45 9.90 -8.12
N SER A 44 -11.57 10.91 -7.97
CA SER A 44 -11.79 12.22 -8.60
C SER A 44 -11.94 12.18 -10.11
N CYS A 45 -11.31 11.21 -10.77
CA CYS A 45 -11.39 10.97 -12.21
C CYS A 45 -12.27 9.74 -12.53
N HIS A 46 -12.01 8.61 -11.84
CA HIS A 46 -12.67 7.35 -12.12
C HIS A 46 -14.07 7.20 -11.48
N GLY A 47 -14.45 8.12 -10.57
CA GLY A 47 -15.69 8.03 -9.77
C GLY A 47 -15.55 7.06 -8.61
N GLU A 48 -16.27 7.28 -7.52
CA GLU A 48 -16.25 6.45 -6.30
C GLU A 48 -16.58 4.97 -6.58
N THR A 49 -17.39 4.72 -7.60
CA THR A 49 -17.76 3.36 -8.04
C THR A 49 -16.93 2.84 -9.22
N GLY A 50 -15.88 3.53 -9.62
CA GLY A 50 -14.97 3.12 -10.70
C GLY A 50 -15.56 3.20 -12.11
N LYS A 51 -16.67 3.89 -12.32
CA LYS A 51 -17.39 3.94 -13.62
C LYS A 51 -16.85 4.98 -14.62
N GLY A 52 -15.78 5.70 -14.29
CA GLY A 52 -15.19 6.74 -15.15
C GLY A 52 -15.95 8.06 -15.13
N ASN A 53 -16.78 8.29 -14.13
CA ASN A 53 -17.67 9.43 -14.01
C ASN A 53 -17.33 10.37 -12.84
N GLY A 54 -16.07 10.40 -12.44
CA GLY A 54 -15.61 11.31 -11.39
C GLY A 54 -15.74 12.79 -11.80
N PRO A 55 -15.78 13.71 -10.84
CA PRO A 55 -15.98 15.13 -11.12
C PRO A 55 -14.94 15.72 -12.07
N LYS A 56 -13.69 15.24 -12.04
CA LYS A 56 -12.64 15.68 -12.96
C LYS A 56 -12.78 15.08 -14.39
N ALA A 57 -13.51 13.98 -14.55
CA ALA A 57 -13.64 13.30 -15.84
C ALA A 57 -14.18 14.23 -16.94
N PHE A 58 -15.00 15.21 -16.60
CA PHE A 58 -15.60 16.13 -17.57
C PHE A 58 -14.60 17.11 -18.20
N SER A 59 -13.50 17.40 -17.54
CA SER A 59 -12.45 18.31 -18.00
C SER A 59 -11.29 17.60 -18.71
N LEU A 60 -11.27 16.27 -18.72
CA LEU A 60 -10.22 15.50 -19.39
C LEU A 60 -10.52 15.32 -20.88
N THR A 61 -9.46 15.38 -21.69
CA THR A 61 -9.55 15.12 -23.14
C THR A 61 -9.95 13.67 -23.41
N LEU A 62 -9.32 12.74 -22.66
CA LEU A 62 -9.65 11.33 -22.69
C LEU A 62 -10.48 10.97 -21.46
N LYS A 63 -11.68 10.45 -21.71
CA LYS A 63 -12.54 10.04 -20.61
C LYS A 63 -11.93 8.83 -19.88
N PRO A 64 -11.87 8.87 -18.54
CA PRO A 64 -11.44 7.73 -17.76
C PRO A 64 -12.29 6.51 -18.08
N PRO A 65 -11.70 5.34 -18.30
CA PRO A 65 -12.45 4.14 -18.61
C PRO A 65 -13.28 3.68 -17.41
N ASN A 66 -14.39 2.97 -17.71
CA ASN A 66 -15.11 2.22 -16.69
C ASN A 66 -14.24 1.04 -16.21
N LEU A 67 -13.81 1.10 -14.97
CA LEU A 67 -12.97 0.08 -14.35
C LEU A 67 -13.75 -1.16 -13.91
N THR A 68 -15.08 -1.08 -13.77
CA THR A 68 -15.90 -2.21 -13.31
C THR A 68 -16.15 -3.28 -14.38
N THR A 69 -15.74 -3.04 -15.63
CA THR A 69 -15.97 -3.93 -16.77
C THR A 69 -14.69 -4.49 -17.38
N LEU A 70 -13.59 -4.42 -16.66
CA LEU A 70 -12.28 -4.86 -17.18
C LEU A 70 -12.26 -6.36 -17.47
N THR A 71 -12.79 -7.17 -16.56
CA THR A 71 -12.87 -8.62 -16.75
C THR A 71 -13.66 -9.00 -18.01
N VAL A 72 -14.80 -8.34 -18.24
CA VAL A 72 -15.60 -8.58 -19.45
C VAL A 72 -14.85 -8.13 -20.70
N ARG A 73 -14.18 -6.97 -20.65
CA ARG A 73 -13.47 -6.37 -21.81
C ARG A 73 -12.27 -7.20 -22.23
N TYR A 74 -11.50 -7.73 -21.27
CA TYR A 74 -10.26 -8.48 -21.50
C TYR A 74 -10.44 -9.99 -21.42
N ARG A 75 -11.65 -10.50 -21.11
CA ARG A 75 -12.00 -11.91 -20.86
C ARG A 75 -11.42 -12.50 -19.58
N GLU A 76 -10.50 -11.83 -18.96
CA GLU A 76 -9.91 -12.08 -17.64
C GLU A 76 -9.54 -10.74 -17.02
N PHE A 77 -9.35 -10.71 -15.71
CA PHE A 77 -8.95 -9.47 -15.04
C PHE A 77 -7.46 -9.18 -15.32
N PRO A 78 -7.13 -8.03 -15.95
CA PRO A 78 -5.80 -7.78 -16.51
C PRO A 78 -4.81 -7.21 -15.49
N ARG A 79 -4.49 -7.96 -14.41
CA ARG A 79 -3.67 -7.49 -13.28
C ARG A 79 -2.35 -6.87 -13.70
N ASP A 80 -1.53 -7.59 -14.48
CA ASP A 80 -0.20 -7.12 -14.89
C ASP A 80 -0.26 -5.84 -15.73
N ARG A 81 -1.29 -5.71 -16.56
CA ARG A 81 -1.52 -4.51 -17.35
C ARG A 81 -1.87 -3.33 -16.44
N LEU A 82 -2.75 -3.54 -15.46
CA LEU A 82 -3.13 -2.51 -14.49
C LEU A 82 -1.94 -2.09 -13.63
N ALA A 83 -1.11 -3.04 -13.19
CA ALA A 83 0.09 -2.74 -12.42
C ALA A 83 1.00 -1.74 -13.17
N ARG A 84 1.31 -2.02 -14.43
CA ARG A 84 2.12 -1.11 -15.25
C ARG A 84 1.44 0.24 -15.51
N MET A 85 0.11 0.25 -15.69
CA MET A 85 -0.64 1.49 -15.95
C MET A 85 -0.72 2.39 -14.71
N ILE A 86 -0.94 1.81 -13.53
CA ILE A 86 -1.01 2.54 -12.26
C ILE A 86 0.37 3.03 -11.88
N ASP A 87 1.36 2.16 -11.85
CA ASP A 87 2.75 2.51 -11.58
C ASP A 87 3.20 3.64 -12.51
N GLY A 88 3.01 3.47 -13.79
CA GLY A 88 3.19 4.49 -14.81
C GLY A 88 4.62 4.89 -15.11
N ARG A 89 5.63 4.37 -14.41
CA ARG A 89 7.04 4.67 -14.67
C ARG A 89 7.50 4.08 -16.00
N ASP A 90 6.93 2.94 -16.40
CA ASP A 90 7.17 2.34 -17.69
C ASP A 90 6.07 2.73 -18.69
N PRO A 91 6.42 3.15 -19.93
CA PRO A 91 5.43 3.47 -20.95
C PRO A 91 4.60 2.23 -21.32
N VAL A 92 3.28 2.38 -21.37
CA VAL A 92 2.39 1.32 -21.89
C VAL A 92 2.08 1.63 -23.36
N PRO A 93 2.51 0.80 -24.32
CA PRO A 93 2.23 1.03 -25.74
C PRO A 93 0.73 1.17 -26.03
N GLY A 94 0.37 2.13 -26.89
CA GLY A 94 -1.02 2.36 -27.29
C GLY A 94 -1.84 3.24 -26.34
N HIS A 95 -1.24 3.78 -25.29
CA HIS A 95 -1.80 4.87 -24.51
C HIS A 95 -1.10 6.17 -24.89
N GLY A 96 -1.88 7.14 -25.42
CA GLY A 96 -1.38 8.47 -25.81
C GLY A 96 -0.80 9.28 -24.65
N ASP A 97 -0.83 10.60 -24.77
CA ASP A 97 -0.38 11.49 -23.71
C ASP A 97 -1.06 11.15 -22.39
N ARG A 98 -0.23 11.07 -21.35
CA ARG A 98 -0.62 10.55 -20.04
C ARG A 98 -1.37 11.62 -19.24
N GLU A 99 -2.70 11.54 -19.24
CA GLU A 99 -3.52 12.36 -18.33
C GLU A 99 -3.63 11.75 -16.92
N MET A 100 -3.38 10.43 -16.79
CA MET A 100 -3.29 9.76 -15.51
C MET A 100 -1.90 9.94 -14.90
N PRO A 101 -1.77 10.34 -13.62
CA PRO A 101 -0.49 10.53 -12.96
C PRO A 101 0.36 9.25 -12.90
N VAL A 102 1.66 9.43 -12.67
CA VAL A 102 2.63 8.33 -12.46
C VAL A 102 2.63 7.97 -10.98
N TRP A 103 1.71 7.10 -10.58
CA TRP A 103 1.47 6.79 -9.18
C TRP A 103 2.66 6.09 -8.50
N GLY A 104 3.45 5.32 -9.25
CA GLY A 104 4.65 4.69 -8.72
C GLY A 104 5.67 5.71 -8.15
N VAL A 105 5.77 6.89 -8.74
CA VAL A 105 6.61 7.98 -8.21
C VAL A 105 6.00 8.57 -6.95
N TRP A 106 4.69 8.84 -6.96
CA TRP A 106 3.99 9.40 -5.81
C TRP A 106 4.06 8.48 -4.60
N PHE A 107 3.76 7.21 -4.76
CA PHE A 107 3.80 6.23 -3.68
C PHE A 107 5.21 6.03 -3.12
N LYS A 108 6.23 6.17 -3.96
CA LYS A 108 7.62 6.13 -3.50
C LYS A 108 7.97 7.33 -2.61
N VAL A 109 7.53 8.52 -2.99
CA VAL A 109 7.77 9.75 -2.20
C VAL A 109 7.02 9.70 -0.88
N GLU A 110 5.73 9.34 -0.88
CA GLU A 110 4.93 9.26 0.33
C GLU A 110 5.48 8.21 1.31
N SER A 111 5.88 7.01 0.82
CA SER A 111 6.48 5.99 1.67
C SER A 111 7.83 6.43 2.26
N ALA A 112 8.59 7.27 1.56
CA ALA A 112 9.82 7.86 2.08
C ALA A 112 9.54 8.85 3.21
N GLU A 113 8.51 9.67 3.08
CA GLU A 113 8.09 10.63 4.12
C GLU A 113 7.61 9.91 5.38
N GLU A 114 6.82 8.86 5.26
CA GLU A 114 6.35 8.01 6.36
C GLU A 114 7.50 7.32 7.11
N LEU A 115 8.58 6.96 6.41
CA LEU A 115 9.79 6.37 6.98
C LEU A 115 10.80 7.39 7.52
N GLY A 116 10.40 8.66 7.67
CA GLY A 116 11.27 9.70 8.22
C GLY A 116 12.35 10.19 7.25
N GLY A 117 12.09 10.13 5.94
CA GLY A 117 12.98 10.62 4.88
C GLY A 117 13.95 9.56 4.34
N ALA A 118 13.85 8.30 4.78
CA ALA A 118 14.51 7.20 4.08
C ALA A 118 13.88 7.03 2.69
N GLU A 119 14.67 6.68 1.67
CA GLU A 119 14.12 6.44 0.34
C GLU A 119 13.07 5.32 0.39
N GLY A 120 11.84 5.61 -0.04
CA GLY A 120 10.77 4.62 -0.10
C GLY A 120 11.17 3.45 -0.98
N ASP A 121 10.94 2.23 -0.51
CA ASP A 121 11.36 1.03 -1.21
C ASP A 121 10.36 0.61 -2.31
N GLU A 122 10.86 -0.09 -3.31
CA GLU A 122 10.05 -0.61 -4.42
C GLU A 122 9.03 -1.66 -3.96
N ALA A 123 9.29 -2.35 -2.85
CA ALA A 123 8.36 -3.32 -2.30
C ALA A 123 7.12 -2.62 -1.73
N SER A 124 7.28 -1.47 -1.10
CA SER A 124 6.15 -0.63 -0.62
C SER A 124 5.30 -0.11 -1.79
N VAL A 125 5.94 0.41 -2.84
CA VAL A 125 5.23 0.83 -4.06
C VAL A 125 4.44 -0.32 -4.66
N LYS A 126 5.08 -1.49 -4.80
CA LYS A 126 4.44 -2.69 -5.36
C LYS A 126 3.22 -3.13 -4.52
N ARG A 127 3.36 -3.22 -3.19
CA ARG A 127 2.25 -3.60 -2.31
C ARG A 127 1.06 -2.65 -2.45
N ARG A 128 1.33 -1.35 -2.50
CA ARG A 128 0.29 -0.33 -2.62
C ARG A 128 -0.45 -0.42 -3.96
N VAL A 129 0.29 -0.65 -5.05
CA VAL A 129 -0.29 -0.90 -6.37
C VAL A 129 -1.10 -2.20 -6.38
N ASP A 130 -0.60 -3.28 -5.76
CA ASP A 130 -1.32 -4.55 -5.66
C ASP A 130 -2.64 -4.39 -4.88
N ASN A 131 -2.63 -3.68 -3.75
CA ASN A 131 -3.83 -3.39 -2.96
C ASN A 131 -4.88 -2.61 -3.76
N LEU A 132 -4.45 -1.62 -4.54
CA LEU A 132 -5.34 -0.89 -5.47
C LEU A 132 -5.95 -1.81 -6.52
N ILE A 133 -5.15 -2.72 -7.08
CA ILE A 133 -5.61 -3.70 -8.08
C ILE A 133 -6.63 -4.65 -7.46
N ASP A 134 -6.40 -5.14 -6.25
CA ASP A 134 -7.34 -6.01 -5.52
C ASP A 134 -8.67 -5.30 -5.28
N TYR A 135 -8.63 -4.03 -4.91
CA TYR A 135 -9.85 -3.24 -4.78
C TYR A 135 -10.58 -3.08 -6.12
N ILE A 136 -9.87 -2.73 -7.21
CA ILE A 136 -10.46 -2.60 -8.55
C ILE A 136 -11.04 -3.95 -9.03
N GLU A 137 -10.40 -5.07 -8.69
CA GLU A 137 -10.92 -6.40 -8.99
C GLU A 137 -12.23 -6.69 -8.24
N SER A 138 -12.35 -6.23 -7.00
CA SER A 138 -13.59 -6.35 -6.21
C SER A 138 -14.77 -5.58 -6.81
N LEU A 139 -14.50 -4.54 -7.59
CA LEU A 139 -15.51 -3.72 -8.28
C LEU A 139 -16.05 -4.35 -9.57
N GLN A 140 -15.49 -5.49 -10.03
CA GLN A 140 -15.89 -6.07 -11.31
C GLN A 140 -17.34 -6.52 -11.32
N VAL A 141 -18.08 -6.13 -12.36
CA VAL A 141 -19.43 -6.67 -12.59
C VAL A 141 -19.32 -8.14 -13.02
N LYS A 142 -20.23 -8.95 -12.51
CA LYS A 142 -20.35 -10.38 -12.82
C LYS A 142 -21.15 -10.59 -14.09
#